data_90bfadcc8df1e94766abff9b86bd59f7
#
_entry.id   90bfadcc8df1e94766abff9b86bd59f7
#
_cell.length_a   1.000
_cell.length_b   1.000
_cell.length_c   1.000
_cell.angle_alpha   90.00
_cell.angle_beta   90.00
_cell.angle_gamma   90.00
#
_symmetry.space_group_name_H-M   'P 1'
#
loop_
_entity.id
_entity.type
_entity.pdbx_description
1 polymer ?
#
loop_
_entity_poly.entity_id
_entity_poly.type
_entity_poly.pdbx_seq_one_letter_code
_entity_poly.pdbx_strand_id
1 'polypeptide(L)'
;MKRYFHTIVLASLAITVGSCGKKEQQAAHGPLPYKVVQIPTQTVIGHTNYPTTLQGKVTSNVRAKIAGYIQEQYVDEGSIVRKGQPLFRLETNSLNENAAAAAAGVKAAEAQVNVAQVNYDKLVPLVNKGIISKIQLDTAEATLNSAKSQLANAKAQHQSIIANINYAVIKSPIDGIVGAIPFRIGSLVSPSDPQPLTVVSDNSEMFAYFSMNEKEYFNFLEKIEGKTISEKLKHLPEVKLVLANGKTYANVGTIETMTGQVNQATGTIQVRASFPNAESILSNGNSGTIQLPVEYKDVVVVPESATFEQQGQVYVYRVVNDTAKAAKIEVVDRVNKLAIVKEGVEKGETIVGTGLGTLRNGSAITPAKVDFNAINDAIKTTF
;
A
#
# COMPACT_ATOMS: atom_id res chain seq x y z
N MET A 1 -61.10 75.66 -1.08
CA MET A 1 -59.88 74.82 -0.91
C MET A 1 -59.35 74.18 -2.20
N LYS A 2 -59.72 74.67 -3.38
CA LYS A 2 -59.24 74.08 -4.67
C LYS A 2 -58.30 75.00 -5.48
N ARG A 3 -57.96 76.16 -5.00
CA ARG A 3 -57.14 77.15 -5.76
C ARG A 3 -55.69 77.21 -5.31
N TYR A 4 -55.28 76.60 -4.21
CA TYR A 4 -53.90 76.56 -3.73
C TYR A 4 -53.13 75.32 -4.14
N PHE A 5 -53.80 74.28 -4.67
CA PHE A 5 -53.19 73.03 -5.07
C PHE A 5 -52.46 73.11 -6.43
N HIS A 6 -52.93 74.05 -7.30
CA HIS A 6 -52.30 74.20 -8.64
C HIS A 6 -51.04 75.08 -8.67
N THR A 7 -50.84 75.94 -7.67
CA THR A 7 -49.69 76.83 -7.56
C THR A 7 -48.48 76.11 -6.94
N ILE A 8 -48.66 75.08 -6.15
CA ILE A 8 -47.59 74.28 -5.54
C ILE A 8 -47.03 73.26 -6.56
N VAL A 9 -47.83 72.75 -7.48
CA VAL A 9 -47.44 71.82 -8.51
C VAL A 9 -46.57 72.48 -9.60
N LEU A 10 -46.82 73.77 -9.91
CA LEU A 10 -46.01 74.51 -10.89
C LEU A 10 -44.68 75.01 -10.32
N ALA A 11 -44.50 75.18 -9.03
CA ALA A 11 -43.28 75.60 -8.39
C ALA A 11 -42.27 74.39 -8.24
N SER A 12 -42.74 73.14 -8.17
CA SER A 12 -41.90 71.95 -8.08
C SER A 12 -41.35 71.49 -9.44
N LEU A 13 -41.89 71.95 -10.58
CA LEU A 13 -41.43 71.55 -11.90
C LEU A 13 -40.33 72.47 -12.45
N ALA A 14 -40.03 73.60 -11.78
CA ALA A 14 -38.97 74.52 -12.23
C ALA A 14 -37.57 74.26 -11.66
N ILE A 15 -37.42 73.28 -10.70
CA ILE A 15 -36.15 73.02 -10.00
C ILE A 15 -35.40 71.83 -10.60
N THR A 16 -35.90 71.12 -11.62
CA THR A 16 -35.31 69.91 -12.17
C THR A 16 -34.46 70.10 -13.43
N VAL A 17 -34.24 71.34 -13.90
CA VAL A 17 -33.45 71.54 -15.17
C VAL A 17 -32.05 72.12 -14.95
N GLY A 18 -31.53 72.19 -13.74
CA GLY A 18 -30.25 72.76 -13.40
C GLY A 18 -29.09 71.79 -13.08
N SER A 19 -29.28 70.46 -13.26
CA SER A 19 -28.22 69.51 -13.01
C SER A 19 -27.48 69.14 -14.32
N CYS A 20 -26.74 70.08 -14.88
CA CYS A 20 -25.65 69.73 -15.79
C CYS A 20 -24.53 69.11 -14.98
N GLY A 21 -24.59 67.79 -14.79
CA GLY A 21 -23.48 67.01 -14.25
C GLY A 21 -22.24 67.19 -15.10
N LYS A 22 -21.21 67.77 -14.53
CA LYS A 22 -19.86 67.61 -15.01
C LYS A 22 -19.65 66.12 -15.19
N LYS A 23 -19.43 65.64 -16.45
CA LYS A 23 -18.77 64.39 -16.68
C LYS A 23 -17.47 64.45 -15.95
N GLU A 24 -17.38 63.80 -14.79
CA GLU A 24 -16.07 63.39 -14.28
C GLU A 24 -15.41 62.63 -15.41
N GLN A 25 -14.47 63.24 -16.07
CA GLN A 25 -13.47 62.55 -16.85
C GLN A 25 -12.87 61.51 -15.89
N GLN A 26 -13.28 60.25 -16.00
CA GLN A 26 -12.51 59.16 -15.45
C GLN A 26 -11.06 59.41 -15.89
N ALA A 27 -10.26 59.84 -14.93
CA ALA A 27 -8.84 59.95 -15.14
C ALA A 27 -8.40 58.64 -15.74
N ALA A 28 -7.94 58.67 -16.98
CA ALA A 28 -7.34 57.52 -17.61
C ALA A 28 -6.16 57.16 -16.71
N HIS A 29 -6.35 56.18 -15.80
CA HIS A 29 -5.25 55.62 -15.07
C HIS A 29 -4.24 55.13 -16.13
N GLY A 30 -3.07 55.71 -16.15
CA GLY A 30 -2.02 55.23 -17.02
C GLY A 30 -1.80 53.72 -16.83
N PRO A 31 -1.14 53.09 -17.76
CA PRO A 31 -0.95 51.63 -17.71
C PRO A 31 -0.33 51.26 -16.35
N LEU A 32 -1.05 50.33 -15.63
CA LEU A 32 -0.63 49.90 -14.29
C LEU A 32 0.67 49.07 -14.37
N PRO A 33 1.59 49.20 -13.39
CA PRO A 33 2.80 48.40 -13.37
C PRO A 33 2.49 46.94 -12.99
N TYR A 34 2.94 46.03 -13.83
CA TYR A 34 2.81 44.58 -13.60
C TYR A 34 4.19 43.94 -13.58
N LYS A 35 4.42 43.05 -12.60
CA LYS A 35 5.63 42.21 -12.58
C LYS A 35 5.59 41.24 -13.73
N VAL A 36 6.58 41.30 -14.59
CA VAL A 36 6.72 40.41 -15.75
C VAL A 36 7.96 39.56 -15.64
N VAL A 37 7.89 38.33 -16.10
CA VAL A 37 9.01 37.37 -16.11
C VAL A 37 9.23 36.82 -17.49
N GLN A 38 10.47 36.49 -17.80
CA GLN A 38 10.84 35.77 -18.99
C GLN A 38 10.75 34.25 -18.69
N ILE A 39 10.12 33.52 -19.58
CA ILE A 39 9.91 32.07 -19.44
C ILE A 39 11.24 31.32 -19.62
N PRO A 40 11.72 30.57 -18.62
CA PRO A 40 12.87 29.69 -18.77
C PRO A 40 12.47 28.29 -19.24
N THR A 41 13.47 27.51 -19.63
CA THR A 41 13.41 26.04 -19.58
C THR A 41 14.24 25.55 -18.39
N GLN A 42 13.76 24.56 -17.69
CA GLN A 42 14.51 23.91 -16.60
C GLN A 42 14.10 22.46 -16.43
N THR A 43 14.99 21.67 -15.84
CA THR A 43 14.66 20.31 -15.43
C THR A 43 13.95 20.36 -14.07
N VAL A 44 12.78 19.76 -14.00
CA VAL A 44 11.92 19.72 -12.79
C VAL A 44 11.63 18.29 -12.42
N ILE A 45 11.73 17.98 -11.12
CA ILE A 45 11.34 16.66 -10.59
C ILE A 45 9.95 16.79 -9.97
N GLY A 46 8.98 16.19 -10.62
CA GLY A 46 7.63 16.00 -10.12
C GLY A 46 7.46 14.66 -9.40
N HIS A 47 6.26 14.40 -8.91
CA HIS A 47 5.93 13.13 -8.25
C HIS A 47 4.54 12.68 -8.68
N THR A 48 4.44 11.42 -9.11
CA THR A 48 3.14 10.78 -9.26
C THR A 48 2.80 10.05 -7.97
N ASN A 49 1.59 10.27 -7.48
CA ASN A 49 1.12 9.75 -6.20
C ASN A 49 0.26 8.49 -6.42
N TYR A 50 0.63 7.40 -5.77
CA TYR A 50 -0.10 6.13 -5.81
C TYR A 50 -0.53 5.72 -4.40
N PRO A 51 -1.85 5.55 -4.15
CA PRO A 51 -2.31 4.97 -2.90
C PRO A 51 -1.71 3.59 -2.69
N THR A 52 -1.28 3.30 -1.45
CA THR A 52 -0.64 2.03 -1.11
C THR A 52 -1.12 1.48 0.21
N THR A 53 -1.04 0.15 0.34
CA THR A 53 -1.14 -0.57 1.61
C THR A 53 0.20 -1.20 1.95
N LEU A 54 0.60 -1.11 3.20
CA LEU A 54 1.84 -1.65 3.71
C LEU A 54 1.60 -3.05 4.26
N GLN A 55 2.47 -3.97 3.93
CA GLN A 55 2.49 -5.32 4.48
C GLN A 55 3.88 -5.63 5.02
N GLY A 56 3.95 -6.36 6.13
CA GLY A 56 5.22 -6.86 6.63
C GLY A 56 5.88 -7.81 5.62
N LYS A 57 7.20 -7.92 5.69
CA LYS A 57 8.03 -8.77 4.81
C LYS A 57 7.49 -10.20 4.70
N VAL A 58 7.09 -10.77 5.83
CA VAL A 58 6.41 -12.05 5.90
C VAL A 58 5.22 -11.91 6.85
N THR A 59 4.06 -12.32 6.39
CA THR A 59 2.83 -12.32 7.21
C THR A 59 2.27 -13.73 7.24
N SER A 60 2.02 -14.27 8.44
CA SER A 60 1.51 -15.62 8.62
C SER A 60 0.24 -15.64 9.45
N ASN A 61 -0.81 -16.22 8.90
CA ASN A 61 -2.06 -16.50 9.61
C ASN A 61 -1.89 -17.73 10.49
N VAL A 62 -1.88 -17.56 11.79
CA VAL A 62 -1.78 -18.66 12.77
C VAL A 62 -3.16 -19.26 13.00
N ARG A 63 -3.32 -20.54 12.65
CA ARG A 63 -4.57 -21.28 12.77
C ARG A 63 -4.38 -22.55 13.61
N ALA A 64 -5.42 -23.00 14.29
CA ALA A 64 -5.44 -24.30 14.93
C ALA A 64 -5.39 -25.41 13.86
N LYS A 65 -4.62 -26.47 14.09
CA LYS A 65 -4.57 -27.67 13.23
C LYS A 65 -5.58 -28.74 13.65
N ILE A 66 -6.07 -28.65 14.89
CA ILE A 66 -7.10 -29.51 15.49
C ILE A 66 -8.17 -28.64 16.13
N ALA A 67 -9.36 -29.18 16.30
CA ALA A 67 -10.42 -28.53 17.07
C ALA A 67 -10.19 -28.73 18.57
N GLY A 68 -10.46 -27.68 19.37
CA GLY A 68 -10.36 -27.73 20.82
C GLY A 68 -10.63 -26.38 21.47
N TYR A 69 -10.80 -26.37 22.80
CA TYR A 69 -10.97 -25.15 23.57
C TYR A 69 -9.60 -24.55 23.92
N ILE A 70 -9.47 -23.22 23.80
CA ILE A 70 -8.24 -22.51 24.23
C ILE A 70 -8.17 -22.63 25.75
N GLN A 71 -7.15 -23.31 26.23
CA GLN A 71 -6.86 -23.49 27.66
C GLN A 71 -5.93 -22.41 28.19
N GLU A 72 -4.89 -22.07 27.43
CA GLU A 72 -3.90 -21.06 27.79
C GLU A 72 -3.52 -20.20 26.60
N GLN A 73 -3.25 -18.94 26.90
CA GLN A 73 -2.70 -17.95 25.97
C GLN A 73 -1.39 -17.44 26.56
N TYR A 74 -0.29 -17.58 25.84
CA TYR A 74 1.07 -17.26 26.31
C TYR A 74 1.56 -15.89 25.84
N VAL A 75 0.83 -15.23 24.93
CA VAL A 75 1.22 -13.95 24.32
C VAL A 75 0.03 -13.02 24.25
N ASP A 76 0.30 -11.71 24.26
CA ASP A 76 -0.68 -10.68 24.03
C ASP A 76 -0.53 -10.04 22.65
N GLU A 77 -1.52 -9.28 22.23
CA GLU A 77 -1.48 -8.47 21.01
C GLU A 77 -0.30 -7.49 21.08
N GLY A 78 0.45 -7.34 19.99
CA GLY A 78 1.65 -6.51 19.94
C GLY A 78 2.93 -7.16 20.52
N SER A 79 2.86 -8.36 21.09
CA SER A 79 4.03 -9.07 21.60
C SER A 79 4.99 -9.46 20.46
N ILE A 80 6.29 -9.31 20.72
CA ILE A 80 7.33 -9.82 19.82
C ILE A 80 7.54 -11.29 20.11
N VAL A 81 7.48 -12.13 19.10
CA VAL A 81 7.63 -13.58 19.20
C VAL A 81 8.69 -14.12 18.24
N ARG A 82 9.26 -15.27 18.63
CA ARG A 82 10.23 -16.01 17.80
C ARG A 82 9.57 -17.22 17.15
N LYS A 83 10.09 -17.64 16.02
CA LYS A 83 9.70 -18.89 15.36
C LYS A 83 9.78 -20.07 16.34
N GLY A 84 8.70 -20.86 16.43
CA GLY A 84 8.57 -21.99 17.32
C GLY A 84 8.12 -21.64 18.75
N GLN A 85 8.01 -20.37 19.12
CA GLN A 85 7.52 -19.93 20.41
C GLN A 85 6.04 -20.31 20.57
N PRO A 86 5.62 -20.93 21.70
CA PRO A 86 4.21 -21.20 21.99
C PRO A 86 3.40 -19.91 22.07
N LEU A 87 2.24 -19.91 21.42
CA LEU A 87 1.28 -18.79 21.43
C LEU A 87 0.01 -19.16 22.20
N PHE A 88 -0.51 -20.36 21.94
CA PHE A 88 -1.74 -20.87 22.57
C PHE A 88 -1.58 -22.35 22.90
N ARG A 89 -2.33 -22.81 23.89
CA ARG A 89 -2.51 -24.22 24.20
C ARG A 89 -4.01 -24.56 24.19
N LEU A 90 -4.36 -25.60 23.46
CA LEU A 90 -5.70 -26.18 23.49
C LEU A 90 -5.80 -27.22 24.59
N GLU A 91 -7.02 -27.45 25.07
CA GLU A 91 -7.33 -28.53 25.99
C GLU A 91 -7.03 -29.89 25.35
N THR A 92 -6.30 -30.75 26.12
CA THR A 92 -5.83 -32.05 25.61
C THR A 92 -6.31 -33.24 26.47
N ASN A 93 -7.23 -33.04 27.40
CA ASN A 93 -7.64 -34.10 28.34
C ASN A 93 -8.14 -35.35 27.58
N SER A 94 -9.11 -35.19 26.69
CA SER A 94 -9.63 -36.29 25.86
C SER A 94 -8.56 -36.93 24.98
N LEU A 95 -7.64 -36.12 24.41
CA LEU A 95 -6.55 -36.63 23.58
C LEU A 95 -5.54 -37.44 24.39
N ASN A 96 -5.24 -37.04 25.62
CA ASN A 96 -4.36 -37.76 26.54
C ASN A 96 -4.97 -39.10 26.94
N GLU A 97 -6.26 -39.15 27.23
CA GLU A 97 -7.00 -40.39 27.51
C GLU A 97 -6.95 -41.37 26.35
N ASN A 98 -7.20 -40.85 25.14
CA ASN A 98 -7.11 -41.62 23.89
C ASN A 98 -5.68 -42.12 23.64
N ALA A 99 -4.65 -41.34 23.95
CA ALA A 99 -3.25 -41.75 23.83
C ALA A 99 -2.90 -42.87 24.82
N ALA A 100 -3.41 -42.77 26.06
CA ALA A 100 -3.22 -43.82 27.04
C ALA A 100 -3.88 -45.14 26.61
N ALA A 101 -5.10 -45.08 26.09
CA ALA A 101 -5.80 -46.27 25.54
C ALA A 101 -5.06 -46.89 24.36
N ALA A 102 -4.59 -46.06 23.41
CA ALA A 102 -3.80 -46.54 22.26
C ALA A 102 -2.45 -47.14 22.72
N ALA A 103 -1.79 -46.55 23.71
CA ALA A 103 -0.56 -47.10 24.29
C ALA A 103 -0.78 -48.48 24.92
N ALA A 104 -1.91 -48.68 25.60
CA ALA A 104 -2.32 -50.00 26.11
C ALA A 104 -2.54 -51.01 24.93
N GLY A 105 -3.15 -50.57 23.84
CA GLY A 105 -3.30 -51.36 22.62
C GLY A 105 -1.95 -51.78 22.01
N VAL A 106 -0.95 -50.90 21.98
CA VAL A 106 0.43 -51.25 21.58
C VAL A 106 1.01 -52.33 22.43
N LYS A 107 0.89 -52.25 23.80
CA LYS A 107 1.38 -53.30 24.73
C LYS A 107 0.70 -54.62 24.50
N ALA A 108 -0.62 -54.64 24.24
CA ALA A 108 -1.33 -55.88 23.97
C ALA A 108 -0.84 -56.54 22.65
N ALA A 109 -0.63 -55.75 21.58
CA ALA A 109 -0.07 -56.23 20.32
C ALA A 109 1.39 -56.72 20.47
N GLU A 110 2.21 -56.08 21.32
CA GLU A 110 3.57 -56.52 21.65
C GLU A 110 3.54 -57.89 22.32
N ALA A 111 2.63 -58.11 23.28
CA ALA A 111 2.46 -59.40 23.92
C ALA A 111 2.09 -60.51 22.92
N GLN A 112 1.21 -60.19 21.93
CA GLN A 112 0.82 -61.11 20.87
C GLN A 112 1.99 -61.49 19.97
N VAL A 113 2.83 -60.50 19.60
CA VAL A 113 4.08 -60.79 18.85
C VAL A 113 5.01 -61.70 19.65
N ASN A 114 5.18 -61.48 20.96
CA ASN A 114 6.00 -62.30 21.82
C ASN A 114 5.49 -63.76 21.86
N VAL A 115 4.16 -63.99 22.01
CA VAL A 115 3.58 -65.34 21.94
C VAL A 115 3.86 -66.01 20.59
N ALA A 116 3.62 -65.29 19.50
CA ALA A 116 3.88 -65.83 18.16
C ALA A 116 5.34 -66.12 17.92
N GLN A 117 6.23 -65.24 18.40
CA GLN A 117 7.70 -65.43 18.29
C GLN A 117 8.15 -66.67 19.04
N VAL A 118 7.77 -66.84 20.30
CA VAL A 118 8.08 -68.02 21.13
C VAL A 118 7.57 -69.31 20.45
N ASN A 119 6.37 -69.26 19.87
CA ASN A 119 5.87 -70.41 19.13
C ASN A 119 6.69 -70.74 17.87
N TYR A 120 7.06 -69.76 17.09
CA TYR A 120 7.94 -69.90 15.94
C TYR A 120 9.30 -70.46 16.37
N ASP A 121 9.95 -69.87 17.36
CA ASP A 121 11.27 -70.29 17.84
C ASP A 121 11.31 -71.74 18.37
N LYS A 122 10.21 -72.21 18.98
CA LYS A 122 10.05 -73.61 19.40
C LYS A 122 10.01 -74.60 18.24
N LEU A 123 9.42 -74.21 17.09
CA LEU A 123 9.28 -75.08 15.94
C LEU A 123 10.51 -75.18 15.08
N VAL A 124 11.36 -74.13 15.02
CA VAL A 124 12.60 -74.07 14.23
C VAL A 124 13.50 -75.30 14.49
N PRO A 125 13.89 -75.67 15.74
CA PRO A 125 14.76 -76.83 15.99
C PRO A 125 14.11 -78.17 15.69
N LEU A 126 12.75 -78.26 15.78
CA LEU A 126 12.03 -79.48 15.52
C LEU A 126 11.97 -79.76 13.98
N VAL A 127 11.81 -78.74 13.16
CA VAL A 127 11.89 -78.88 11.70
C VAL A 127 13.31 -79.26 11.29
N ASN A 128 14.33 -78.63 11.85
CA ASN A 128 15.74 -78.89 11.54
C ASN A 128 16.13 -80.34 11.89
N LYS A 129 15.46 -80.96 12.88
CA LYS A 129 15.63 -82.38 13.24
C LYS A 129 14.76 -83.34 12.44
N GLY A 130 13.91 -82.85 11.53
CA GLY A 130 12.97 -83.64 10.75
C GLY A 130 11.77 -84.22 11.54
N ILE A 131 11.50 -83.69 12.76
CA ILE A 131 10.43 -84.19 13.64
C ILE A 131 9.06 -83.69 13.23
N ILE A 132 8.97 -82.52 12.66
CA ILE A 132 7.72 -81.88 12.16
C ILE A 132 7.85 -81.39 10.74
N SER A 133 6.71 -81.18 10.06
CA SER A 133 6.64 -80.66 8.70
C SER A 133 7.02 -79.17 8.61
N LYS A 134 7.74 -78.82 7.52
CA LYS A 134 8.05 -77.43 7.18
C LYS A 134 6.76 -76.57 7.10
N ILE A 135 5.65 -77.09 6.65
CA ILE A 135 4.35 -76.41 6.56
C ILE A 135 3.93 -75.82 7.92
N GLN A 136 4.22 -76.53 9.04
CA GLN A 136 3.89 -76.02 10.38
C GLN A 136 4.76 -74.83 10.76
N LEU A 137 6.03 -74.82 10.38
CA LEU A 137 6.93 -73.68 10.60
C LEU A 137 6.48 -72.50 9.73
N ASP A 138 6.19 -72.71 8.45
CA ASP A 138 5.72 -71.63 7.54
C ASP A 138 4.41 -71.01 8.04
N THR A 139 3.52 -71.83 8.64
CA THR A 139 2.27 -71.35 9.27
C THR A 139 2.53 -70.52 10.51
N ALA A 140 3.49 -70.92 11.34
CA ALA A 140 3.90 -70.15 12.54
C ALA A 140 4.59 -68.84 12.14
N GLU A 141 5.40 -68.84 11.08
CA GLU A 141 6.02 -67.65 10.51
C GLU A 141 4.96 -66.66 9.99
N ALA A 142 3.96 -67.17 9.24
CA ALA A 142 2.86 -66.36 8.77
C ALA A 142 2.10 -65.71 9.93
N THR A 143 1.85 -66.50 11.00
CA THR A 143 1.20 -66.00 12.25
C THR A 143 2.05 -64.91 12.91
N LEU A 144 3.34 -65.10 13.02
CA LEU A 144 4.27 -64.10 13.57
C LEU A 144 4.28 -62.82 12.73
N ASN A 145 4.34 -62.94 11.42
CA ASN A 145 4.28 -61.81 10.49
C ASN A 145 2.93 -61.06 10.60
N SER A 146 1.82 -61.77 10.79
CA SER A 146 0.52 -61.16 11.04
C SER A 146 0.50 -60.38 12.37
N ALA A 147 1.05 -60.97 13.46
CA ALA A 147 1.16 -60.29 14.75
C ALA A 147 2.04 -59.05 14.68
N LYS A 148 3.18 -59.10 13.97
CA LYS A 148 4.07 -57.96 13.72
C LYS A 148 3.34 -56.86 12.97
N SER A 149 2.53 -57.19 11.97
CA SER A 149 1.72 -56.23 11.23
C SER A 149 0.67 -55.55 12.10
N GLN A 150 0.03 -56.31 13.01
CA GLN A 150 -0.90 -55.75 13.99
C GLN A 150 -0.24 -54.79 14.97
N LEU A 151 0.96 -55.12 15.44
CA LEU A 151 1.78 -54.22 16.29
C LEU A 151 2.15 -52.93 15.53
N ALA A 152 2.57 -53.04 14.27
CA ALA A 152 2.86 -51.87 13.45
C ALA A 152 1.63 -50.95 13.31
N ASN A 153 0.43 -51.52 13.09
CA ASN A 153 -0.82 -50.77 13.03
C ASN A 153 -1.13 -50.06 14.37
N ALA A 154 -0.99 -50.77 15.51
CA ALA A 154 -1.24 -50.21 16.82
C ALA A 154 -0.25 -49.06 17.13
N LYS A 155 1.04 -49.19 16.76
CA LYS A 155 2.05 -48.13 16.91
C LYS A 155 1.71 -46.91 16.04
N ALA A 156 1.30 -47.10 14.79
CA ALA A 156 0.88 -46.03 13.90
C ALA A 156 -0.33 -45.27 14.46
N GLN A 157 -1.34 -45.98 14.99
CA GLN A 157 -2.48 -45.34 15.65
C GLN A 157 -2.10 -44.51 16.86
N HIS A 158 -1.27 -45.02 17.76
CA HIS A 158 -0.75 -44.26 18.90
C HIS A 158 0.03 -43.04 18.46
N GLN A 159 0.92 -43.17 17.47
CA GLN A 159 1.70 -42.07 16.93
C GLN A 159 0.84 -40.95 16.34
N SER A 160 -0.27 -41.30 15.67
CA SER A 160 -1.24 -40.33 15.16
C SER A 160 -1.88 -39.48 16.25
N ILE A 161 -2.24 -40.11 17.38
CA ILE A 161 -2.82 -39.40 18.54
C ILE A 161 -1.79 -38.48 19.18
N ILE A 162 -0.55 -38.93 19.33
CA ILE A 162 0.56 -38.10 19.84
C ILE A 162 0.80 -36.88 18.93
N ALA A 163 0.72 -37.05 17.61
CA ALA A 163 0.81 -35.94 16.67
C ALA A 163 -0.32 -34.89 16.90
N ASN A 164 -1.55 -35.35 17.15
CA ASN A 164 -2.66 -34.44 17.47
C ASN A 164 -2.43 -33.70 18.80
N ILE A 165 -1.91 -34.37 19.84
CA ILE A 165 -1.54 -33.72 21.10
C ILE A 165 -0.45 -32.64 20.86
N ASN A 166 0.52 -32.91 20.01
CA ASN A 166 1.54 -31.93 19.67
C ASN A 166 0.96 -30.73 18.90
N TYR A 167 -0.10 -30.92 18.12
CA TYR A 167 -0.80 -29.81 17.44
C TYR A 167 -1.65 -28.97 18.39
N ALA A 168 -1.93 -29.45 19.60
CA ALA A 168 -2.63 -28.65 20.61
C ALA A 168 -1.79 -27.47 21.13
N VAL A 169 -0.46 -27.54 21.01
CA VAL A 169 0.42 -26.39 21.30
C VAL A 169 0.65 -25.64 19.99
N ILE A 170 -0.01 -24.50 19.86
CA ILE A 170 0.06 -23.65 18.69
C ILE A 170 1.25 -22.72 18.81
N LYS A 171 2.18 -22.78 17.84
CA LYS A 171 3.45 -22.06 17.86
C LYS A 171 3.54 -21.06 16.73
N SER A 172 4.33 -20.01 16.91
CA SER A 172 4.62 -19.07 15.84
C SER A 172 5.42 -19.74 14.72
N PRO A 173 4.97 -19.62 13.44
CA PRO A 173 5.71 -20.15 12.31
C PRO A 173 6.91 -19.27 11.89
N ILE A 174 6.94 -17.99 12.30
CA ILE A 174 7.95 -16.98 11.94
C ILE A 174 8.34 -16.15 13.16
N ASP A 175 9.43 -15.42 13.07
CA ASP A 175 9.74 -14.30 13.95
C ASP A 175 8.85 -13.11 13.58
N GLY A 176 8.39 -12.31 14.56
CA GLY A 176 7.56 -11.15 14.24
C GLY A 176 6.72 -10.63 15.40
N ILE A 177 5.73 -9.82 15.08
CA ILE A 177 4.81 -9.17 16.01
C ILE A 177 3.44 -9.84 15.90
N VAL A 178 2.85 -10.14 17.05
CA VAL A 178 1.50 -10.72 17.16
C VAL A 178 0.45 -9.64 16.88
N GLY A 179 -0.44 -9.89 15.93
CA GLY A 179 -1.57 -9.03 15.62
C GLY A 179 -2.74 -9.21 16.60
N ALA A 180 -3.94 -8.85 16.16
CA ALA A 180 -5.15 -9.02 16.96
C ALA A 180 -5.43 -10.49 17.27
N ILE A 181 -5.97 -10.74 18.47
CA ILE A 181 -6.36 -12.06 18.98
C ILE A 181 -7.88 -12.07 19.21
N PRO A 182 -8.69 -12.45 18.19
CA PRO A 182 -10.15 -12.40 18.29
C PRO A 182 -10.75 -13.45 19.24
N PHE A 183 -10.00 -14.52 19.53
CA PHE A 183 -10.46 -15.61 20.41
C PHE A 183 -9.91 -15.42 21.83
N ARG A 184 -10.70 -15.81 22.82
CA ARG A 184 -10.34 -15.74 24.24
C ARG A 184 -10.18 -17.14 24.83
N ILE A 185 -9.53 -17.22 26.00
CA ILE A 185 -9.49 -18.47 26.78
C ILE A 185 -10.90 -18.99 26.98
N GLY A 186 -11.11 -20.28 26.74
CA GLY A 186 -12.42 -20.94 26.73
C GLY A 186 -13.16 -20.91 25.40
N SER A 187 -12.67 -20.20 24.37
CA SER A 187 -13.25 -20.27 23.02
C SER A 187 -12.96 -21.62 22.37
N LEU A 188 -13.94 -22.18 21.69
CA LEU A 188 -13.75 -23.32 20.79
C LEU A 188 -13.14 -22.81 19.49
N VAL A 189 -12.07 -23.45 19.02
CA VAL A 189 -11.38 -23.13 17.77
C VAL A 189 -11.21 -24.38 16.91
N SER A 190 -11.14 -24.19 15.61
CA SER A 190 -11.14 -25.27 14.61
C SER A 190 -10.28 -24.88 13.39
N PRO A 191 -9.72 -25.87 12.64
CA PRO A 191 -9.04 -25.64 11.38
C PRO A 191 -9.90 -24.93 10.31
N SER A 192 -11.23 -25.09 10.38
CA SER A 192 -12.20 -24.53 9.44
C SER A 192 -12.71 -23.13 9.83
N ASP A 193 -12.24 -22.56 10.93
CA ASP A 193 -12.67 -21.22 11.32
C ASP A 193 -12.30 -20.20 10.25
N PRO A 194 -13.21 -19.26 9.90
CA PRO A 194 -12.95 -18.26 8.86
C PRO A 194 -11.82 -17.31 9.27
N GLN A 195 -11.71 -16.99 10.56
CA GLN A 195 -10.67 -16.11 11.10
C GLN A 195 -9.50 -16.91 11.67
N PRO A 196 -8.26 -16.43 11.53
CA PRO A 196 -7.11 -17.00 12.23
C PRO A 196 -7.15 -16.67 13.73
N LEU A 197 -6.45 -17.47 14.54
CA LEU A 197 -6.23 -17.19 15.97
C LEU A 197 -5.50 -15.87 16.19
N THR A 198 -4.54 -15.60 15.34
CA THR A 198 -3.82 -14.33 15.23
C THR A 198 -3.06 -14.29 13.90
N VAL A 199 -2.52 -13.13 13.60
CA VAL A 199 -1.60 -12.93 12.47
C VAL A 199 -0.25 -12.55 13.05
N VAL A 200 0.81 -13.27 12.70
CA VAL A 200 2.19 -12.86 13.07
C VAL A 200 2.84 -12.25 11.83
N SER A 201 3.38 -11.04 11.99
CA SER A 201 3.99 -10.29 10.89
C SER A 201 5.42 -9.89 11.23
N ASP A 202 6.34 -10.21 10.33
CA ASP A 202 7.70 -9.67 10.34
C ASP A 202 7.68 -8.27 9.73
N ASN A 203 7.80 -7.27 10.61
CA ASN A 203 7.76 -5.85 10.23
C ASN A 203 9.17 -5.24 10.13
N SER A 204 10.24 -6.01 10.09
CA SER A 204 11.62 -5.51 9.96
C SER A 204 11.83 -4.73 8.65
N GLU A 205 11.10 -5.13 7.63
CA GLU A 205 11.00 -4.51 6.32
C GLU A 205 9.54 -4.50 5.89
N MET A 206 9.09 -3.40 5.28
CA MET A 206 7.71 -3.23 4.87
C MET A 206 7.59 -3.19 3.36
N PHE A 207 6.67 -3.96 2.83
CA PHE A 207 6.32 -3.94 1.41
C PHE A 207 5.12 -3.05 1.17
N ALA A 208 5.31 -2.05 0.33
CA ALA A 208 4.24 -1.17 -0.14
C ALA A 208 3.74 -1.65 -1.50
N TYR A 209 2.47 -2.04 -1.57
CA TYR A 209 1.83 -2.48 -2.80
C TYR A 209 0.97 -1.35 -3.36
N PHE A 210 1.27 -0.93 -4.58
CA PHE A 210 0.48 0.07 -5.29
C PHE A 210 0.19 -0.37 -6.72
N SER A 211 -0.85 0.19 -7.30
CA SER A 211 -1.30 -0.16 -8.64
C SER A 211 -1.10 0.99 -9.60
N MET A 212 -0.53 0.70 -10.75
CA MET A 212 -0.30 1.62 -11.85
C MET A 212 -1.15 1.18 -13.05
N ASN A 213 -1.80 2.10 -13.75
CA ASN A 213 -2.53 1.73 -14.95
C ASN A 213 -1.57 1.33 -16.10
N GLU A 214 -2.07 0.54 -17.04
CA GLU A 214 -1.25 -0.03 -18.10
C GLU A 214 -0.55 1.04 -18.96
N LYS A 215 -1.23 2.15 -19.26
CA LYS A 215 -0.64 3.26 -20.03
C LYS A 215 0.51 3.93 -19.27
N GLU A 216 0.31 4.19 -17.98
CA GLU A 216 1.36 4.78 -17.13
C GLU A 216 2.55 3.83 -16.99
N TYR A 217 2.30 2.54 -16.86
CA TYR A 217 3.32 1.50 -16.78
C TYR A 217 4.21 1.50 -18.02
N PHE A 218 3.64 1.52 -19.24
CA PHE A 218 4.43 1.56 -20.46
C PHE A 218 5.22 2.87 -20.57
N ASN A 219 4.59 4.02 -20.30
CA ASN A 219 5.27 5.32 -20.30
C ASN A 219 6.42 5.38 -19.27
N PHE A 220 6.25 4.71 -18.12
CA PHE A 220 7.28 4.61 -17.10
C PHE A 220 8.44 3.73 -17.58
N LEU A 221 8.15 2.58 -18.16
CA LEU A 221 9.19 1.69 -18.70
C LEU A 221 9.99 2.29 -19.84
N GLU A 222 9.37 3.11 -20.69
CA GLU A 222 10.08 3.78 -21.79
C GLU A 222 11.15 4.75 -21.31
N LYS A 223 10.95 5.38 -20.15
CA LYS A 223 11.88 6.35 -19.56
C LYS A 223 13.07 5.71 -18.85
N ILE A 224 13.01 4.40 -18.55
CA ILE A 224 14.05 3.70 -17.80
C ILE A 224 15.01 3.00 -18.76
N GLU A 225 16.31 3.16 -18.51
CA GLU A 225 17.36 2.51 -19.26
C GLU A 225 17.37 0.99 -19.05
N GLY A 226 17.55 0.24 -20.11
CA GLY A 226 17.61 -1.21 -20.11
C GLY A 226 16.77 -1.85 -21.21
N LYS A 227 17.17 -3.01 -21.70
CA LYS A 227 16.47 -3.77 -22.75
C LYS A 227 15.44 -4.74 -22.17
N THR A 228 15.70 -5.26 -20.99
CA THR A 228 14.82 -6.20 -20.27
C THR A 228 14.23 -5.56 -19.01
N ILE A 229 13.12 -6.10 -18.53
CA ILE A 229 12.52 -5.64 -17.27
C ILE A 229 13.52 -5.79 -16.12
N SER A 230 14.28 -6.88 -16.07
CA SER A 230 15.29 -7.12 -15.03
C SER A 230 16.44 -6.10 -15.05
N GLU A 231 16.80 -5.58 -16.21
CA GLU A 231 17.77 -4.49 -16.33
C GLU A 231 17.16 -3.18 -15.88
N LYS A 232 15.93 -2.88 -16.32
CA LYS A 232 15.20 -1.67 -15.95
C LYS A 232 14.97 -1.57 -14.43
N LEU A 233 14.67 -2.69 -13.76
CA LEU A 233 14.49 -2.74 -12.30
C LEU A 233 15.73 -2.25 -11.53
N LYS A 234 16.94 -2.40 -12.08
CA LYS A 234 18.18 -1.92 -11.44
C LYS A 234 18.38 -0.40 -11.52
N HIS A 235 17.67 0.25 -12.45
CA HIS A 235 17.76 1.70 -12.70
C HIS A 235 16.51 2.43 -12.26
N LEU A 236 15.65 1.78 -11.43
CA LEU A 236 14.47 2.40 -10.91
C LEU A 236 14.81 3.52 -9.91
N PRO A 237 14.07 4.62 -9.93
CA PRO A 237 14.25 5.66 -8.93
C PRO A 237 13.80 5.18 -7.54
N GLU A 238 14.41 5.73 -6.51
CA GLU A 238 13.91 5.61 -5.14
C GLU A 238 12.55 6.27 -5.01
N VAL A 239 11.69 5.67 -4.19
CA VAL A 239 10.35 6.18 -3.93
C VAL A 239 10.22 6.68 -2.50
N LYS A 240 9.37 7.67 -2.28
CA LYS A 240 9.03 8.17 -0.94
C LYS A 240 7.67 7.66 -0.52
N LEU A 241 7.53 7.42 0.77
CA LEU A 241 6.26 7.04 1.38
C LEU A 241 5.71 8.22 2.18
N VAL A 242 4.51 8.66 1.84
CA VAL A 242 3.75 9.61 2.63
C VAL A 242 2.77 8.83 3.49
N LEU A 243 2.87 9.00 4.79
CA LEU A 243 2.03 8.31 5.78
C LEU A 243 0.61 8.90 5.80
N ALA A 244 -0.33 8.21 6.41
CA ALA A 244 -1.74 8.64 6.51
C ALA A 244 -1.92 10.01 7.22
N ASN A 245 -0.94 10.44 8.03
CA ASN A 245 -0.93 11.77 8.67
C ASN A 245 -0.33 12.89 7.79
N GLY A 246 -0.01 12.60 6.52
CA GLY A 246 0.57 13.54 5.57
C GLY A 246 2.09 13.76 5.71
N LYS A 247 2.75 13.12 6.69
CA LYS A 247 4.21 13.23 6.84
C LYS A 247 4.92 12.22 5.95
N THR A 248 6.03 12.64 5.36
CA THR A 248 6.91 11.74 4.61
C THR A 248 7.69 10.86 5.58
N TYR A 249 7.72 9.56 5.31
CA TYR A 249 8.54 8.59 6.04
C TYR A 249 10.02 8.90 5.82
N ALA A 250 10.83 8.76 6.88
CA ALA A 250 12.24 9.17 6.85
C ALA A 250 13.10 8.35 5.87
N ASN A 251 12.81 7.06 5.76
CA ASN A 251 13.55 6.17 4.87
C ASN A 251 12.92 6.14 3.48
N VAL A 252 13.76 6.16 2.46
CA VAL A 252 13.34 5.96 1.08
C VAL A 252 13.10 4.47 0.80
N GLY A 253 12.23 4.19 -0.14
CA GLY A 253 11.96 2.83 -0.59
C GLY A 253 12.54 2.54 -1.96
N THR A 254 12.74 1.26 -2.24
CA THR A 254 13.19 0.76 -3.53
C THR A 254 12.10 -0.09 -4.17
N ILE A 255 11.84 0.11 -5.45
CA ILE A 255 10.92 -0.76 -6.20
C ILE A 255 11.64 -2.06 -6.49
N GLU A 256 11.10 -3.17 -6.00
CA GLU A 256 11.73 -4.50 -6.15
C GLU A 256 11.13 -5.29 -7.30
N THR A 257 9.82 -5.24 -7.43
CA THR A 257 9.12 -6.08 -8.41
C THR A 257 7.91 -5.37 -9.00
N MET A 258 7.59 -5.74 -10.23
CA MET A 258 6.36 -5.43 -10.92
C MET A 258 5.72 -6.75 -11.33
N THR A 259 4.42 -6.92 -11.09
CA THR A 259 3.75 -8.14 -11.53
C THR A 259 3.77 -8.22 -13.06
N GLY A 260 4.13 -9.38 -13.61
CA GLY A 260 4.11 -9.61 -15.05
C GLY A 260 2.70 -9.82 -15.63
N GLN A 261 1.65 -9.48 -14.86
CA GLN A 261 0.25 -9.68 -15.24
C GLN A 261 -0.54 -8.40 -14.99
N VAL A 262 -1.36 -8.04 -15.96
CA VAL A 262 -2.35 -6.97 -15.83
C VAL A 262 -3.62 -7.55 -15.17
N ASN A 263 -4.12 -6.90 -14.14
CA ASN A 263 -5.42 -7.22 -13.59
C ASN A 263 -6.49 -6.81 -14.62
N GLN A 264 -7.15 -7.77 -15.25
CA GLN A 264 -8.11 -7.54 -16.33
C GLN A 264 -9.36 -6.76 -15.88
N ALA A 265 -9.72 -6.84 -14.61
CA ALA A 265 -10.89 -6.13 -14.08
C ALA A 265 -10.62 -4.62 -13.91
N THR A 266 -9.38 -4.24 -13.60
CA THR A 266 -9.01 -2.85 -13.29
C THR A 266 -8.07 -2.22 -14.32
N GLY A 267 -7.48 -3.01 -15.25
CA GLY A 267 -6.48 -2.54 -16.21
C GLY A 267 -5.19 -2.05 -15.55
N THR A 268 -4.85 -2.60 -14.36
CA THR A 268 -3.70 -2.14 -13.56
C THR A 268 -2.65 -3.23 -13.39
N ILE A 269 -1.42 -2.80 -13.19
CA ILE A 269 -0.26 -3.62 -12.85
C ILE A 269 0.13 -3.30 -11.42
N GLN A 270 0.33 -4.32 -10.60
CA GLN A 270 0.76 -4.15 -9.22
C GLN A 270 2.28 -4.02 -9.15
N VAL A 271 2.73 -3.02 -8.42
CA VAL A 271 4.14 -2.73 -8.15
C VAL A 271 4.38 -2.87 -6.65
N ARG A 272 5.53 -3.46 -6.28
CA ARG A 272 5.97 -3.59 -4.90
C ARG A 272 7.23 -2.78 -4.68
N ALA A 273 7.19 -1.91 -3.70
CA ALA A 273 8.37 -1.23 -3.16
C ALA A 273 8.65 -1.71 -1.74
N SER A 274 9.92 -1.85 -1.37
CA SER A 274 10.35 -2.18 -0.02
C SER A 274 10.84 -0.95 0.72
N PHE A 275 10.57 -0.89 2.02
CA PHE A 275 10.97 0.17 2.93
C PHE A 275 11.61 -0.43 4.18
N PRO A 276 12.84 -0.04 4.55
CA PRO A 276 13.45 -0.41 5.82
C PRO A 276 12.60 0.10 6.99
N ASN A 277 12.38 -0.72 8.02
CA ASN A 277 11.56 -0.35 9.18
C ASN A 277 12.24 -0.75 10.51
N ALA A 278 13.52 -0.40 10.65
CA ALA A 278 14.31 -0.76 11.83
C ALA A 278 13.72 -0.23 13.15
N GLU A 279 13.04 0.92 13.10
CA GLU A 279 12.40 1.53 14.27
C GLU A 279 10.99 0.98 14.54
N SER A 280 10.50 0.04 13.72
CA SER A 280 9.17 -0.58 13.84
C SER A 280 8.00 0.42 13.89
N ILE A 281 8.16 1.60 13.26
CA ILE A 281 7.11 2.64 13.18
C ILE A 281 5.96 2.19 12.28
N LEU A 282 6.31 1.51 11.18
CA LEU A 282 5.33 1.00 10.23
C LEU A 282 4.80 -0.36 10.71
N SER A 283 3.50 -0.55 10.56
CA SER A 283 2.81 -1.79 10.91
C SER A 283 2.12 -2.41 9.70
N ASN A 284 1.96 -3.71 9.75
CA ASN A 284 1.17 -4.44 8.75
C ASN A 284 -0.26 -3.89 8.70
N GLY A 285 -0.74 -3.56 7.50
CA GLY A 285 -2.06 -2.96 7.27
C GLY A 285 -2.10 -1.43 7.28
N ASN A 286 -0.97 -0.73 7.55
CA ASN A 286 -0.93 0.72 7.38
C ASN A 286 -1.25 1.12 5.93
N SER A 287 -1.89 2.27 5.77
CA SER A 287 -2.09 2.92 4.47
C SER A 287 -1.16 4.10 4.30
N GLY A 288 -0.89 4.46 3.06
CA GLY A 288 -0.06 5.60 2.71
C GLY A 288 -0.15 5.93 1.22
N THR A 289 0.73 6.79 0.77
CA THR A 289 0.86 7.17 -0.63
C THR A 289 2.31 7.06 -1.05
N ILE A 290 2.58 6.28 -2.08
CA ILE A 290 3.89 6.23 -2.74
C ILE A 290 4.02 7.45 -3.65
N GLN A 291 5.11 8.17 -3.49
CA GLN A 291 5.53 9.24 -4.39
C GLN A 291 6.63 8.72 -5.30
N LEU A 292 6.26 8.47 -6.56
CA LEU A 292 7.20 8.06 -7.61
C LEU A 292 7.73 9.32 -8.30
N PRO A 293 9.05 9.60 -8.27
CA PRO A 293 9.59 10.77 -8.92
C PRO A 293 9.48 10.64 -10.45
N VAL A 294 9.13 11.76 -11.09
CA VAL A 294 9.08 11.90 -12.54
C VAL A 294 9.96 13.08 -12.93
N GLU A 295 11.00 12.82 -13.69
CA GLU A 295 11.89 13.85 -14.20
C GLU A 295 11.34 14.43 -15.51
N TYR A 296 11.18 15.76 -15.54
CA TYR A 296 10.84 16.53 -16.74
C TYR A 296 12.09 17.30 -17.17
N LYS A 297 12.76 16.84 -18.23
CA LYS A 297 14.01 17.44 -18.73
C LYS A 297 13.73 18.60 -19.68
N ASP A 298 14.39 19.74 -19.42
CA ASP A 298 14.37 20.91 -20.31
C ASP A 298 12.96 21.38 -20.73
N VAL A 299 12.02 21.34 -19.79
CA VAL A 299 10.63 21.72 -20.03
C VAL A 299 10.41 23.22 -19.80
N VAL A 300 9.47 23.78 -20.57
CA VAL A 300 8.99 25.15 -20.37
C VAL A 300 8.20 25.21 -19.07
N VAL A 301 8.55 26.12 -18.17
CA VAL A 301 7.85 26.29 -16.90
C VAL A 301 7.38 27.73 -16.74
N VAL A 302 6.18 27.86 -16.15
CA VAL A 302 5.62 29.15 -15.76
C VAL A 302 5.23 29.13 -14.29
N PRO A 303 5.37 30.24 -13.56
CA PRO A 303 4.89 30.31 -12.17
C PRO A 303 3.39 30.02 -12.13
N GLU A 304 2.92 29.24 -11.18
CA GLU A 304 1.49 28.95 -11.02
C GLU A 304 0.69 30.23 -10.79
N SER A 305 1.28 31.22 -10.10
CA SER A 305 0.71 32.57 -9.91
C SER A 305 0.53 33.36 -11.20
N ALA A 306 1.21 32.98 -12.28
CA ALA A 306 1.10 33.59 -13.61
C ALA A 306 0.02 32.92 -14.46
N THR A 307 -0.64 31.88 -13.96
CA THR A 307 -1.71 31.16 -14.66
C THR A 307 -3.08 31.58 -14.13
N PHE A 308 -4.08 31.62 -15.00
CA PHE A 308 -5.47 31.74 -14.62
C PHE A 308 -6.35 30.80 -15.42
N GLU A 309 -7.45 30.39 -14.83
CA GLU A 309 -8.38 29.46 -15.45
C GLU A 309 -9.63 30.19 -15.94
N GLN A 310 -10.03 29.91 -17.17
CA GLN A 310 -11.25 30.43 -17.75
C GLN A 310 -11.93 29.34 -18.58
N GLN A 311 -13.18 29.02 -18.27
CA GLN A 311 -13.98 28.00 -18.94
C GLN A 311 -13.29 26.62 -18.99
N GLY A 312 -12.63 26.22 -17.89
CA GLY A 312 -11.93 24.94 -17.80
C GLY A 312 -10.62 24.85 -18.62
N GLN A 313 -10.11 25.99 -19.09
CA GLN A 313 -8.84 26.08 -19.81
C GLN A 313 -7.89 27.02 -19.07
N VAL A 314 -6.59 26.69 -19.11
CA VAL A 314 -5.54 27.47 -18.44
C VAL A 314 -4.93 28.46 -19.42
N TYR A 315 -4.74 29.69 -18.94
CA TYR A 315 -4.19 30.79 -19.70
C TYR A 315 -3.05 31.47 -18.94
N VAL A 316 -2.19 32.16 -19.68
CA VAL A 316 -1.25 33.17 -19.17
C VAL A 316 -1.43 34.48 -19.96
N TYR A 317 -1.01 35.61 -19.39
CA TYR A 317 -0.94 36.85 -20.14
C TYR A 317 0.45 37.03 -20.72
N ARG A 318 0.59 36.88 -22.04
CA ARG A 318 1.79 37.21 -22.80
C ARG A 318 1.91 38.72 -22.96
N VAL A 319 3.10 39.26 -22.80
CA VAL A 319 3.37 40.70 -23.00
C VAL A 319 3.89 40.93 -24.41
N VAL A 320 3.11 41.64 -25.21
CA VAL A 320 3.47 41.99 -26.59
C VAL A 320 3.24 43.51 -26.78
N ASN A 321 4.30 44.26 -27.04
CA ASN A 321 4.24 45.71 -27.19
C ASN A 321 3.54 46.39 -26.00
N ASP A 322 3.95 46.09 -24.79
CA ASP A 322 3.40 46.59 -23.51
C ASP A 322 1.88 46.31 -23.34
N THR A 323 1.39 45.31 -24.01
CA THR A 323 -0.01 44.90 -23.97
C THR A 323 -0.08 43.45 -23.48
N ALA A 324 -0.96 43.16 -22.51
CA ALA A 324 -1.23 41.83 -22.01
C ALA A 324 -2.21 41.08 -22.91
N LYS A 325 -1.76 40.04 -23.59
CA LYS A 325 -2.58 39.19 -24.44
C LYS A 325 -2.77 37.81 -23.81
N ALA A 326 -4.00 37.40 -23.60
CA ALA A 326 -4.30 36.08 -23.06
C ALA A 326 -3.88 35.00 -24.09
N ALA A 327 -3.04 34.08 -23.65
CA ALA A 327 -2.59 32.92 -24.43
C ALA A 327 -3.01 31.65 -23.69
N LYS A 328 -3.70 30.76 -24.39
CA LYS A 328 -4.03 29.43 -23.87
C LYS A 328 -2.77 28.59 -23.76
N ILE A 329 -2.62 27.87 -22.66
CA ILE A 329 -1.50 26.94 -22.45
C ILE A 329 -2.03 25.54 -22.12
N GLU A 330 -1.29 24.51 -22.55
CA GLU A 330 -1.52 23.13 -22.15
C GLU A 330 -0.57 22.78 -20.99
N VAL A 331 -1.12 22.63 -19.79
CA VAL A 331 -0.35 22.27 -18.58
C VAL A 331 -0.33 20.75 -18.45
N VAL A 332 0.87 20.17 -18.38
CA VAL A 332 1.09 18.72 -18.21
C VAL A 332 1.05 18.35 -16.74
N ASP A 333 1.71 19.16 -15.89
CA ASP A 333 1.82 18.90 -14.46
C ASP A 333 2.08 20.22 -13.71
N ARG A 334 1.88 20.19 -12.39
CA ARG A 334 2.16 21.31 -11.48
C ARG A 334 3.07 20.83 -10.36
N VAL A 335 4.26 21.39 -10.31
CA VAL A 335 5.32 20.94 -9.41
C VAL A 335 5.95 22.15 -8.74
N ASN A 336 6.09 22.15 -7.41
CA ASN A 336 6.77 23.22 -6.66
C ASN A 336 6.29 24.64 -7.04
N LYS A 337 4.97 24.82 -7.23
CA LYS A 337 4.33 26.07 -7.65
C LYS A 337 4.70 26.54 -9.08
N LEU A 338 5.22 25.62 -9.88
CA LEU A 338 5.46 25.80 -11.30
C LEU A 338 4.49 24.94 -12.09
N ALA A 339 3.90 25.49 -13.13
CA ALA A 339 3.16 24.75 -14.14
C ALA A 339 4.11 24.38 -15.28
N ILE A 340 4.19 23.08 -15.57
CA ILE A 340 4.96 22.52 -16.69
C ILE A 340 4.09 22.63 -17.94
N VAL A 341 4.56 23.36 -18.93
CA VAL A 341 3.79 23.69 -20.15
C VAL A 341 4.32 22.87 -21.32
N LYS A 342 3.39 22.22 -22.03
CA LYS A 342 3.67 21.47 -23.25
C LYS A 342 3.53 22.35 -24.49
N GLU A 343 2.46 23.17 -24.54
CA GLU A 343 2.12 24.00 -25.70
C GLU A 343 1.52 25.34 -25.24
N GLY A 344 1.65 26.36 -26.09
CA GLY A 344 1.01 27.66 -25.91
C GLY A 344 1.95 28.83 -25.57
N VAL A 345 3.13 28.55 -25.02
CA VAL A 345 4.20 29.53 -24.79
C VAL A 345 5.57 28.91 -25.01
N GLU A 346 6.55 29.74 -25.35
CA GLU A 346 7.91 29.30 -25.67
C GLU A 346 8.94 29.92 -24.73
N LYS A 347 10.12 29.30 -24.66
CA LYS A 347 11.28 29.84 -23.96
C LYS A 347 11.60 31.24 -24.43
N GLY A 348 11.84 32.16 -23.49
CA GLY A 348 12.22 33.54 -23.78
C GLY A 348 11.05 34.49 -23.96
N GLU A 349 9.82 34.02 -24.08
CA GLU A 349 8.64 34.88 -24.07
C GLU A 349 8.44 35.53 -22.69
N THR A 350 7.89 36.74 -22.70
CA THR A 350 7.61 37.50 -21.47
C THR A 350 6.13 37.34 -21.10
N ILE A 351 5.87 36.97 -19.86
CA ILE A 351 4.52 36.85 -19.29
C ILE A 351 4.34 37.69 -18.05
N VAL A 352 3.09 38.02 -17.73
CA VAL A 352 2.75 38.65 -16.44
C VAL A 352 2.84 37.60 -15.33
N GLY A 353 3.70 37.83 -14.33
CA GLY A 353 3.98 36.87 -13.28
C GLY A 353 3.04 36.87 -12.09
N THR A 354 2.41 38.02 -11.79
CA THR A 354 1.48 38.20 -10.65
C THR A 354 0.48 39.31 -10.90
N GLY A 355 -0.62 39.33 -10.12
CA GLY A 355 -1.59 40.42 -10.19
C GLY A 355 -2.67 40.26 -11.28
N LEU A 356 -2.95 39.03 -11.70
CA LEU A 356 -3.83 38.74 -12.85
C LEU A 356 -5.31 39.12 -12.63
N GLY A 357 -5.77 39.23 -11.39
CA GLY A 357 -7.21 39.38 -11.05
C GLY A 357 -7.90 40.63 -11.61
N THR A 358 -7.13 41.70 -11.89
CA THR A 358 -7.64 42.95 -12.45
C THR A 358 -7.33 43.11 -13.95
N LEU A 359 -6.51 42.22 -14.51
CA LEU A 359 -6.00 42.30 -15.85
C LEU A 359 -7.03 41.70 -16.86
N ARG A 360 -7.19 42.40 -17.98
CA ARG A 360 -8.06 41.92 -19.08
C ARG A 360 -7.23 41.73 -20.35
N ASN A 361 -7.71 40.85 -21.21
CA ASN A 361 -7.09 40.65 -22.51
C ASN A 361 -7.08 41.95 -23.31
N GLY A 362 -5.88 42.35 -23.79
CA GLY A 362 -5.68 43.60 -24.54
C GLY A 362 -5.39 44.82 -23.65
N SER A 363 -5.27 44.67 -22.31
CA SER A 363 -4.92 45.79 -21.42
C SER A 363 -3.48 46.27 -21.68
N ALA A 364 -3.30 47.58 -21.78
CA ALA A 364 -1.98 48.18 -21.75
C ALA A 364 -1.39 48.12 -20.33
N ILE A 365 -0.15 47.72 -20.20
CA ILE A 365 0.55 47.56 -18.93
C ILE A 365 1.94 48.28 -18.98
N THR A 366 2.47 48.63 -17.82
CA THR A 366 3.87 49.00 -17.67
C THR A 366 4.65 47.79 -17.15
N PRO A 367 5.47 47.11 -17.99
CA PRO A 367 6.15 45.91 -17.57
C PRO A 367 7.32 46.22 -16.61
N ALA A 368 7.24 45.71 -15.38
CA ALA A 368 8.32 45.71 -14.42
C ALA A 368 9.00 44.34 -14.44
N LYS A 369 10.17 44.27 -15.11
CA LYS A 369 10.92 43.00 -15.22
C LYS A 369 11.42 42.54 -13.86
N VAL A 370 11.14 41.26 -13.52
CA VAL A 370 11.57 40.62 -12.27
C VAL A 370 12.22 39.27 -12.64
N ASP A 371 13.15 38.85 -11.80
CA ASP A 371 13.70 37.51 -11.94
C ASP A 371 12.66 36.43 -11.74
N PHE A 372 12.73 35.38 -12.51
CA PHE A 372 11.76 34.26 -12.48
C PHE A 372 11.70 33.62 -11.09
N ASN A 373 12.86 33.41 -10.45
CA ASN A 373 12.95 32.80 -9.13
C ASN A 373 12.38 33.70 -8.03
N ALA A 374 12.49 35.02 -8.17
CA ALA A 374 11.95 35.96 -7.20
C ALA A 374 10.41 35.92 -7.10
N ILE A 375 9.69 35.54 -8.18
CA ILE A 375 8.25 35.32 -8.12
C ILE A 375 7.93 34.01 -7.42
N ASN A 376 8.68 32.97 -7.69
CA ASN A 376 8.47 31.65 -7.09
C ASN A 376 8.79 31.66 -5.57
N ASP A 377 9.82 32.38 -5.15
CA ASP A 377 10.21 32.50 -3.74
C ASP A 377 9.31 33.45 -2.93
N ALA A 378 8.76 34.51 -3.55
CA ALA A 378 7.81 35.40 -2.89
C ALA A 378 6.53 34.71 -2.40
N ILE A 379 6.24 33.48 -2.88
CA ILE A 379 5.11 32.65 -2.45
C ILE A 379 5.50 31.77 -1.23
N LYS A 380 6.75 31.78 -0.77
CA LYS A 380 7.19 31.04 0.43
C LYS A 380 6.78 31.69 1.75
N THR A 381 5.94 32.70 1.74
CA THR A 381 5.53 33.39 2.97
C THR A 381 4.36 32.71 3.64
N THR A 382 4.65 32.28 4.84
CA THR A 382 3.82 32.35 6.06
C THR A 382 2.60 31.46 6.14
N PHE A 383 2.80 30.34 6.80
CA PHE A 383 1.83 29.89 7.84
C PHE A 383 2.62 29.50 9.07
#